data_51c0e085a33f490416e38bcc6ea66cf4
#
_entry.id   51c0e085a33f490416e38bcc6ea66cf4
#
_cell.length_a   1.000
_cell.length_b   1.000
_cell.length_c   1.000
_cell.angle_alpha   90.00
_cell.angle_beta   90.00
_cell.angle_gamma   90.00
#
_symmetry.space_group_name_H-M   'P 1'
#
loop_
_entity.id
_entity.type
_entity.pdbx_description
1 polymer ?
#
loop_
_entity_poly.entity_id
_entity_poly.type
_entity_poly.pdbx_seq_one_letter_code
_entity_poly.pdbx_strand_id
1 'polypeptide(L)'
;MHKRTLKLDTTFSKHFLTSELHLTDAVMKETNPMSDDSGQSQFNGQFLVSMPDLKDGVFESSLVLTCEHGETGAMGFIVNKPTEFSVQEIFEQLGLEAASDLDPNIPVMNGGPVEPQRGFLLANHPITDDVVEVLEGLFLASSPDVLPLAVDALNQGDAIFILGYSGWSEG
;
A
#
# COMPACT_ATOMS: atom_id res chain seq x y z
N MET A 1 9.79 27.90 12.44
CA MET A 1 9.28 26.53 12.19
C MET A 1 7.94 26.66 11.48
N HIS A 2 7.92 26.47 10.16
CA HIS A 2 6.67 26.51 9.39
C HIS A 2 6.05 25.11 9.45
N LYS A 3 4.95 24.96 10.18
CA LYS A 3 4.11 23.75 10.09
C LYS A 3 3.53 23.73 8.68
N ARG A 4 4.02 22.85 7.82
CA ARG A 4 3.32 22.48 6.59
C ARG A 4 2.13 21.63 7.00
N THR A 5 0.95 22.20 7.00
CA THR A 5 -0.30 21.46 7.17
C THR A 5 -0.57 20.75 5.85
N LEU A 6 -0.58 19.43 5.84
CA LEU A 6 -1.16 18.66 4.74
C LEU A 6 -2.64 19.04 4.69
N LYS A 7 -3.05 19.82 3.69
CA LYS A 7 -4.47 19.91 3.37
C LYS A 7 -4.82 18.67 2.58
N LEU A 8 -5.13 17.60 3.29
CA LEU A 8 -5.94 16.54 2.71
C LEU A 8 -7.30 17.20 2.43
N ASP A 9 -7.58 17.38 1.16
CA ASP A 9 -8.85 17.90 0.70
C ASP A 9 -9.96 16.98 1.23
N THR A 10 -11.13 17.54 1.51
CA THR A 10 -12.35 16.79 1.87
C THR A 10 -12.73 15.71 0.84
N THR A 11 -12.12 15.75 -0.32
CA THR A 11 -12.11 14.71 -1.35
C THR A 11 -11.45 13.41 -0.90
N PHE A 12 -10.50 13.46 0.07
CA PHE A 12 -9.83 12.28 0.61
C PHE A 12 -10.82 11.31 1.25
N SER A 13 -11.74 11.82 2.07
CA SER A 13 -12.78 11.00 2.72
C SER A 13 -13.77 10.40 1.71
N LYS A 14 -14.07 11.10 0.60
CA LYS A 14 -14.99 10.61 -0.43
C LYS A 14 -14.37 9.62 -1.41
N HIS A 15 -13.08 9.79 -1.77
CA HIS A 15 -12.38 8.86 -2.65
C HIS A 15 -12.03 7.55 -1.95
N PHE A 16 -11.73 7.61 -0.66
CA PHE A 16 -11.49 6.43 0.16
C PHE A 16 -12.75 5.55 0.27
N LEU A 17 -13.94 6.18 0.28
CA LEU A 17 -15.23 5.49 0.40
C LEU A 17 -15.81 4.97 -0.94
N THR A 18 -15.30 5.42 -2.08
CA THR A 18 -15.86 5.07 -3.40
C THR A 18 -15.00 4.13 -4.23
N SER A 19 -13.81 3.74 -3.78
CA SER A 19 -12.90 2.90 -4.56
C SER A 19 -12.98 1.40 -4.26
N GLU A 20 -14.10 0.93 -3.67
CA GLU A 20 -14.34 -0.50 -3.41
C GLU A 20 -14.40 -1.41 -4.65
N LEU A 21 -14.33 -0.86 -5.87
CA LEU A 21 -14.75 -1.61 -7.05
C LEU A 21 -13.63 -2.06 -7.99
N HIS A 22 -12.35 -1.76 -7.75
CA HIS A 22 -11.33 -2.08 -8.76
C HIS A 22 -10.26 -3.11 -8.34
N LEU A 23 -10.05 -3.34 -7.04
CA LEU A 23 -9.13 -4.41 -6.59
C LEU A 23 -9.84 -5.78 -6.50
N THR A 24 -11.14 -5.80 -6.17
CA THR A 24 -11.92 -7.04 -6.06
C THR A 24 -12.23 -7.66 -7.42
N ASP A 25 -12.39 -6.89 -8.49
CA ASP A 25 -12.66 -7.43 -9.83
C ASP A 25 -11.41 -8.01 -10.52
N ALA A 26 -10.22 -7.55 -10.15
CA ALA A 26 -8.97 -8.09 -10.69
C ALA A 26 -8.52 -9.37 -9.96
N VAL A 27 -8.89 -9.54 -8.69
CA VAL A 27 -8.43 -10.66 -7.83
C VAL A 27 -9.41 -11.83 -7.78
N MET A 28 -10.69 -11.64 -8.18
CA MET A 28 -11.70 -12.70 -8.20
C MET A 28 -11.71 -13.54 -9.48
N LYS A 29 -10.59 -13.74 -10.13
CA LYS A 29 -10.46 -14.79 -11.15
C LYS A 29 -9.77 -16.01 -10.57
N GLU A 30 -10.62 -16.87 -10.01
CA GLU A 30 -10.48 -18.32 -9.81
C GLU A 30 -9.04 -18.87 -9.70
N THR A 31 -8.64 -19.20 -8.48
CA THR A 31 -7.63 -20.22 -8.23
C THR A 31 -8.14 -21.57 -8.72
N ASN A 32 -7.91 -21.89 -9.97
CA ASN A 32 -8.04 -23.24 -10.49
C ASN A 32 -6.65 -23.92 -10.42
N PRO A 33 -6.46 -24.94 -9.60
CA PRO A 33 -5.19 -25.66 -9.57
C PRO A 33 -5.12 -26.57 -10.80
N MET A 34 -4.09 -26.38 -11.61
CA MET A 34 -3.70 -27.15 -12.79
C MET A 34 -4.17 -26.57 -14.15
N SER A 35 -3.43 -25.59 -14.62
CA SER A 35 -3.05 -25.52 -16.02
C SER A 35 -1.67 -24.88 -16.12
N ASP A 36 -0.77 -25.64 -16.69
CA ASP A 36 0.53 -25.27 -17.21
C ASP A 36 0.34 -24.13 -18.23
N ASP A 37 0.53 -22.88 -17.80
CA ASP A 37 0.61 -21.74 -18.71
C ASP A 37 1.78 -20.86 -18.28
N SER A 38 2.90 -21.10 -18.93
CA SER A 38 4.22 -20.53 -18.76
C SER A 38 4.30 -19.09 -19.30
N GLY A 39 3.49 -18.15 -18.76
CA GLY A 39 3.52 -16.76 -19.24
C GLY A 39 3.02 -15.70 -18.31
N GLN A 40 2.27 -16.04 -17.28
CA GLN A 40 1.55 -15.06 -16.48
C GLN A 40 1.98 -15.10 -15.01
N SER A 41 2.46 -13.98 -14.51
CA SER A 41 2.83 -13.69 -13.12
C SER A 41 4.29 -13.94 -12.68
N GLN A 42 5.26 -13.78 -13.55
CA GLN A 42 6.68 -14.01 -13.18
C GLN A 42 7.20 -13.09 -12.06
N PHE A 43 6.52 -11.97 -11.77
CA PHE A 43 7.02 -10.96 -10.84
C PHE A 43 6.11 -10.68 -9.63
N ASN A 44 5.00 -11.40 -9.46
CA ASN A 44 4.17 -11.25 -8.27
C ASN A 44 4.94 -11.65 -7.02
N GLY A 45 4.84 -10.84 -5.96
CA GLY A 45 5.54 -11.07 -4.69
C GLY A 45 7.06 -10.88 -4.77
N GLN A 46 7.59 -10.30 -5.84
CA GLN A 46 9.02 -10.05 -5.98
C GLN A 46 9.39 -8.62 -5.61
N PHE A 47 10.63 -8.44 -5.18
CA PHE A 47 11.19 -7.12 -4.93
C PHE A 47 12.01 -6.65 -6.13
N LEU A 48 11.68 -5.45 -6.60
CA LEU A 48 12.47 -4.72 -7.59
C LEU A 48 13.34 -3.68 -6.86
N VAL A 49 14.63 -3.71 -7.12
CA VAL A 49 15.59 -2.74 -6.57
C VAL A 49 15.98 -1.78 -7.67
N SER A 50 15.90 -0.48 -7.39
CA SER A 50 16.35 0.54 -8.35
C SER A 50 17.84 0.41 -8.62
N MET A 51 18.22 0.62 -9.88
CA MET A 51 19.64 0.63 -10.26
C MET A 51 20.37 1.84 -9.62
N PRO A 52 21.66 1.69 -9.23
CA PRO A 52 22.40 2.77 -8.58
C PRO A 52 22.54 4.04 -9.44
N ASP A 53 22.45 3.91 -10.75
CA ASP A 53 22.54 5.01 -11.71
C ASP A 53 21.20 5.75 -11.92
N LEU A 54 20.11 5.23 -11.36
CA LEU A 54 18.82 5.90 -11.38
C LEU A 54 18.83 7.05 -10.36
N LYS A 55 19.21 8.26 -10.82
CA LYS A 55 19.42 9.44 -9.96
C LYS A 55 18.26 10.41 -9.96
N ASP A 56 17.13 10.04 -10.53
CA ASP A 56 16.03 10.96 -10.74
C ASP A 56 14.68 10.34 -10.39
N GLY A 57 13.87 11.12 -9.66
CA GLY A 57 12.47 10.84 -9.44
C GLY A 57 12.15 9.93 -8.25
N VAL A 58 10.92 9.47 -8.26
CA VAL A 58 10.31 8.72 -7.16
C VAL A 58 11.03 7.39 -6.90
N PHE A 59 11.63 6.80 -7.94
CA PHE A 59 12.25 5.48 -7.86
C PHE A 59 13.73 5.48 -7.50
N GLU A 60 14.38 6.64 -7.33
CA GLU A 60 15.76 6.71 -6.88
C GLU A 60 15.93 5.99 -5.53
N SER A 61 16.88 5.05 -5.43
CA SER A 61 17.13 4.26 -4.21
C SER A 61 15.89 3.58 -3.64
N SER A 62 14.97 3.14 -4.50
CA SER A 62 13.72 2.50 -4.07
C SER A 62 13.80 0.99 -4.06
N LEU A 63 13.06 0.40 -3.11
CA LEU A 63 12.71 -1.01 -3.05
C LEU A 63 11.21 -1.13 -3.30
N VAL A 64 10.81 -1.77 -4.39
CA VAL A 64 9.41 -1.93 -4.78
C VAL A 64 8.99 -3.39 -4.60
N LEU A 65 7.93 -3.62 -3.84
CA LEU A 65 7.24 -4.90 -3.79
C LEU A 65 6.21 -4.94 -4.91
N THR A 66 6.34 -5.90 -5.84
CA THR A 66 5.33 -6.12 -6.90
C THR A 66 4.21 -6.98 -6.36
N CYS A 67 3.01 -6.44 -6.32
CA CYS A 67 1.82 -7.12 -5.80
C CYS A 67 0.97 -7.76 -6.89
N GLU A 68 0.99 -7.19 -8.09
CA GLU A 68 0.28 -7.69 -9.25
C GLU A 68 1.14 -7.51 -10.49
N HIS A 69 1.19 -8.54 -11.34
CA HIS A 69 1.84 -8.50 -12.64
C HIS A 69 1.09 -9.40 -13.61
N GLY A 70 0.69 -8.87 -14.75
CA GLY A 70 -0.06 -9.58 -15.76
C GLY A 70 0.06 -8.94 -17.15
N GLU A 71 -0.72 -9.42 -18.10
CA GLU A 71 -0.73 -8.92 -19.48
C GLU A 71 -1.11 -7.43 -19.58
N THR A 72 -1.88 -6.91 -18.62
CA THR A 72 -2.35 -5.53 -18.59
C THR A 72 -1.39 -4.55 -17.90
N GLY A 73 -0.29 -5.06 -17.34
CA GLY A 73 0.69 -4.27 -16.63
C GLY A 73 1.07 -4.83 -15.26
N ALA A 74 1.62 -3.97 -14.41
CA ALA A 74 2.03 -4.33 -13.07
C ALA A 74 1.66 -3.25 -12.05
N MET A 75 1.43 -3.66 -10.80
CA MET A 75 1.23 -2.79 -9.65
C MET A 75 2.14 -3.22 -8.50
N GLY A 76 2.66 -2.24 -7.77
CA GLY A 76 3.51 -2.50 -6.61
C GLY A 76 3.65 -1.28 -5.72
N PHE A 77 4.33 -1.45 -4.57
CA PHE A 77 4.56 -0.41 -3.59
C PHE A 77 6.04 -0.20 -3.32
N ILE A 78 6.47 1.05 -3.30
CA ILE A 78 7.75 1.41 -2.71
C ILE A 78 7.62 1.24 -1.20
N VAL A 79 8.48 0.42 -0.59
CA VAL A 79 8.36 0.05 0.83
C VAL A 79 9.47 0.62 1.72
N ASN A 80 10.41 1.35 1.15
CA ASN A 80 11.57 1.89 1.87
C ASN A 80 11.66 3.42 1.84
N LYS A 81 10.57 4.13 1.51
CA LYS A 81 10.56 5.61 1.49
C LYS A 81 9.57 6.17 2.50
N PRO A 82 10.02 6.51 3.71
CA PRO A 82 9.16 7.19 4.67
C PRO A 82 8.89 8.62 4.22
N THR A 83 7.69 9.11 4.51
CA THR A 83 7.30 10.51 4.36
C THR A 83 7.58 11.31 5.63
N GLU A 84 7.29 12.61 5.61
CA GLU A 84 7.35 13.48 6.79
C GLU A 84 6.14 13.30 7.72
N PHE A 85 5.14 12.52 7.32
CA PHE A 85 3.90 12.31 8.06
C PHE A 85 3.96 11.04 8.88
N SER A 86 3.36 11.09 10.07
CA SER A 86 3.14 9.91 10.91
C SER A 86 1.78 9.27 10.62
N VAL A 87 1.67 7.99 10.91
CA VAL A 87 0.39 7.27 10.82
C VAL A 87 -0.61 7.87 11.80
N GLN A 88 -0.19 8.35 12.97
CA GLN A 88 -1.05 9.02 13.93
C GLN A 88 -1.72 10.25 13.31
N GLU A 89 -0.97 11.10 12.57
CA GLU A 89 -1.54 12.28 11.90
C GLU A 89 -2.62 11.91 10.89
N ILE A 90 -2.46 10.78 10.17
CA ILE A 90 -3.48 10.27 9.24
C ILE A 90 -4.74 9.84 10.00
N PHE A 91 -4.60 9.10 11.10
CA PHE A 91 -5.72 8.68 11.93
C PHE A 91 -6.49 9.88 12.50
N GLU A 92 -5.79 10.91 13.00
CA GLU A 92 -6.39 12.16 13.49
C GLU A 92 -7.17 12.88 12.38
N GLN A 93 -6.63 12.94 11.16
CA GLN A 93 -7.31 13.56 10.02
C GLN A 93 -8.55 12.80 9.58
N LEU A 94 -8.55 11.47 9.70
CA LEU A 94 -9.71 10.62 9.44
C LEU A 94 -10.72 10.59 10.59
N GLY A 95 -10.40 11.20 11.75
CA GLY A 95 -11.25 11.20 12.92
C GLY A 95 -11.36 9.83 13.61
N LEU A 96 -10.32 9.00 13.50
CA LEU A 96 -10.29 7.67 14.11
C LEU A 96 -9.91 7.78 15.60
N GLU A 97 -10.74 7.22 16.49
CA GLU A 97 -10.53 7.28 17.94
C GLU A 97 -9.23 6.61 18.41
N ALA A 98 -8.77 5.59 17.67
CA ALA A 98 -7.55 4.85 17.99
C ALA A 98 -6.24 5.62 17.74
N ALA A 99 -6.29 6.86 17.25
CA ALA A 99 -5.10 7.67 16.96
C ALA A 99 -4.20 7.88 18.20
N SER A 100 -4.79 7.98 19.40
CA SER A 100 -4.04 8.16 20.65
C SER A 100 -3.20 6.96 21.07
N ASP A 101 -3.50 5.79 20.56
CA ASP A 101 -2.85 4.52 20.93
C ASP A 101 -1.68 4.18 20.00
N LEU A 102 -1.50 4.96 18.94
CA LEU A 102 -0.39 4.81 18.00
C LEU A 102 0.88 5.49 18.51
N ASP A 103 2.02 4.84 18.25
CA ASP A 103 3.32 5.52 18.39
C ASP A 103 3.40 6.67 17.38
N PRO A 104 3.61 7.92 17.84
CA PRO A 104 3.67 9.09 16.98
C PRO A 104 4.85 9.09 16.00
N ASN A 105 5.81 8.18 16.17
CA ASN A 105 6.98 8.09 15.31
C ASN A 105 6.82 7.10 14.16
N ILE A 106 5.71 6.38 14.04
CA ILE A 106 5.47 5.47 12.93
C ILE A 106 5.27 6.30 11.64
N PRO A 107 6.19 6.20 10.65
CA PRO A 107 6.07 6.98 9.45
C PRO A 107 5.03 6.39 8.49
N VAL A 108 4.38 7.26 7.74
CA VAL A 108 3.64 6.88 6.53
C VAL A 108 4.66 6.64 5.42
N MET A 109 4.53 5.54 4.68
CA MET A 109 5.39 5.23 3.55
C MET A 109 4.82 5.82 2.26
N ASN A 110 5.71 6.27 1.36
CA ASN A 110 5.35 6.69 0.00
C ASN A 110 5.43 5.46 -0.93
N GLY A 111 4.29 4.92 -1.33
CA GLY A 111 4.20 3.73 -2.19
C GLY A 111 4.42 3.98 -3.67
N GLY A 112 4.35 5.24 -4.11
CA GLY A 112 4.54 5.60 -5.51
C GLY A 112 3.72 6.81 -5.96
N PRO A 113 3.83 7.18 -7.26
CA PRO A 113 3.24 8.41 -7.79
C PRO A 113 1.75 8.29 -8.15
N VAL A 114 1.21 7.07 -8.19
CA VAL A 114 -0.19 6.85 -8.60
C VAL A 114 -1.10 6.96 -7.40
N GLU A 115 -2.18 7.70 -7.51
CA GLU A 115 -3.15 7.93 -6.43
C GLU A 115 -2.50 8.24 -5.07
N PRO A 116 -1.71 9.30 -4.95
CA PRO A 116 -0.86 9.55 -3.77
C PRO A 116 -1.62 9.78 -2.46
N GLN A 117 -2.95 9.88 -2.53
CA GLN A 117 -3.84 10.04 -1.38
C GLN A 117 -4.53 8.72 -0.98
N ARG A 118 -4.37 7.66 -1.76
CA ARG A 118 -4.97 6.36 -1.47
C ARG A 118 -4.12 5.61 -0.46
N GLY A 119 -4.76 5.18 0.63
CA GLY A 119 -4.10 4.43 1.71
C GLY A 119 -4.14 2.93 1.49
N PHE A 120 -3.06 2.28 1.89
CA PHE A 120 -2.90 0.83 1.90
C PHE A 120 -2.23 0.40 3.18
N LEU A 121 -2.61 -0.77 3.69
CA LEU A 121 -1.95 -1.42 4.80
C LEU A 121 -1.31 -2.73 4.31
N LEU A 122 -0.02 -2.87 4.54
CA LEU A 122 0.72 -4.11 4.27
C LEU A 122 1.14 -4.71 5.60
N ALA A 123 0.73 -5.95 5.88
CA ALA A 123 0.95 -6.62 7.16
C ALA A 123 1.47 -8.05 6.99
N ASN A 124 2.25 -8.54 7.96
CA ASN A 124 2.81 -9.90 7.97
C ASN A 124 1.81 -10.98 8.45
N HIS A 125 0.59 -10.58 8.76
CA HIS A 125 -0.54 -11.46 9.09
C HIS A 125 -1.85 -10.80 8.66
N PRO A 126 -2.94 -11.57 8.45
CA PRO A 126 -4.22 -10.99 8.08
C PRO A 126 -4.81 -10.20 9.27
N ILE A 127 -5.09 -8.92 9.05
CA ILE A 127 -5.73 -8.05 10.06
C ILE A 127 -7.24 -8.30 10.09
N THR A 128 -7.82 -8.64 8.95
CA THR A 128 -9.25 -8.97 8.76
C THR A 128 -9.37 -10.11 7.75
N ASP A 129 -10.60 -10.60 7.54
CA ASP A 129 -10.87 -11.61 6.51
C ASP A 129 -10.86 -11.00 5.08
N ASP A 130 -10.99 -9.67 4.97
CA ASP A 130 -11.04 -8.93 3.69
C ASP A 130 -9.66 -8.35 3.35
N VAL A 131 -8.68 -9.22 3.19
CA VAL A 131 -7.30 -8.89 2.79
C VAL A 131 -6.85 -9.78 1.64
N VAL A 132 -5.92 -9.28 0.84
CA VAL A 132 -5.29 -10.03 -0.26
C VAL A 132 -3.90 -10.47 0.15
N GLU A 133 -3.63 -11.77 0.08
CA GLU A 133 -2.27 -12.28 0.24
C GLU A 133 -1.48 -12.00 -1.05
N VAL A 134 -0.51 -11.10 -0.98
CA VAL A 134 0.31 -10.69 -2.13
C VAL A 134 1.61 -11.48 -2.26
N LEU A 135 2.05 -12.08 -1.17
CA LEU A 135 3.19 -12.98 -1.04
C LEU A 135 2.90 -13.88 0.17
N GLU A 136 3.48 -15.07 0.22
CA GLU A 136 3.32 -15.97 1.36
C GLU A 136 3.61 -15.27 2.69
N GLY A 137 2.59 -15.15 3.54
CA GLY A 137 2.67 -14.45 4.81
C GLY A 137 2.68 -12.93 4.74
N LEU A 138 2.30 -12.32 3.61
CA LEU A 138 2.22 -10.87 3.46
C LEU A 138 0.87 -10.47 2.86
N PHE A 139 0.13 -9.65 3.58
CA PHE A 139 -1.27 -9.34 3.32
C PHE A 139 -1.46 -7.85 3.05
N LEU A 140 -2.25 -7.53 2.03
CA LEU A 140 -2.59 -6.18 1.61
C LEU A 140 -4.05 -5.89 1.91
N ALA A 141 -4.32 -4.77 2.57
CA ALA A 141 -5.64 -4.21 2.75
C ALA A 141 -5.71 -2.78 2.18
N SER A 142 -6.86 -2.42 1.61
CA SER A 142 -7.11 -1.08 1.05
C SER A 142 -8.36 -0.41 1.62
N SER A 143 -9.07 -1.05 2.56
CA SER A 143 -10.23 -0.47 3.24
C SER A 143 -9.81 0.39 4.43
N PRO A 144 -10.43 1.57 4.63
CA PRO A 144 -10.18 2.40 5.81
C PRO A 144 -10.59 1.73 7.13
N ASP A 145 -11.56 0.85 7.08
CA ASP A 145 -12.09 0.16 8.27
C ASP A 145 -11.07 -0.78 8.92
N VAL A 146 -10.01 -1.15 8.18
CA VAL A 146 -8.92 -1.98 8.70
C VAL A 146 -7.98 -1.19 9.62
N LEU A 147 -7.90 0.13 9.45
CA LEU A 147 -6.90 0.95 10.16
C LEU A 147 -7.04 0.90 11.69
N PRO A 148 -8.25 1.04 12.29
CA PRO A 148 -8.39 0.94 13.74
C PRO A 148 -8.02 -0.44 14.30
N LEU A 149 -8.14 -1.49 13.48
CA LEU A 149 -7.81 -2.87 13.84
C LEU A 149 -6.31 -3.16 13.73
N ALA A 150 -5.56 -2.33 13.02
CA ALA A 150 -4.14 -2.51 12.75
C ALA A 150 -3.21 -1.82 13.76
N VAL A 151 -3.74 -1.14 14.78
CA VAL A 151 -2.94 -0.33 15.73
C VAL A 151 -1.84 -1.16 16.37
N ASP A 152 -2.15 -2.34 16.87
CA ASP A 152 -1.16 -3.22 17.50
C ASP A 152 -0.09 -3.67 16.50
N ALA A 153 -0.49 -4.05 15.30
CA ALA A 153 0.44 -4.48 14.25
C ALA A 153 1.36 -3.34 13.80
N LEU A 154 0.83 -2.12 13.68
CA LEU A 154 1.61 -0.92 13.36
C LEU A 154 2.63 -0.61 14.47
N ASN A 155 2.22 -0.64 15.74
CA ASN A 155 3.09 -0.39 16.89
C ASN A 155 4.20 -1.44 17.03
N GLN A 156 3.93 -2.69 16.66
CA GLN A 156 4.89 -3.79 16.73
C GLN A 156 5.84 -3.85 15.51
N GLY A 157 5.54 -3.08 14.45
CA GLY A 157 6.28 -3.14 13.20
C GLY A 157 5.88 -4.33 12.31
N ASP A 158 4.76 -4.97 12.62
CA ASP A 158 4.18 -6.08 11.86
C ASP A 158 3.33 -5.60 10.68
N ALA A 159 3.06 -4.31 10.62
CA ALA A 159 2.38 -3.65 9.51
C ALA A 159 3.02 -2.30 9.17
N ILE A 160 2.88 -1.88 7.91
CA ILE A 160 3.23 -0.54 7.43
C ILE A 160 2.03 0.09 6.73
N PHE A 161 1.86 1.40 6.94
CA PHE A 161 0.86 2.17 6.23
C PHE A 161 1.50 2.93 5.06
N ILE A 162 0.90 2.80 3.88
CA ILE A 162 1.45 3.26 2.60
C ILE A 162 0.45 4.20 1.95
N LEU A 163 0.90 5.32 1.40
CA LEU A 163 0.12 6.21 0.55
C LEU A 163 0.59 6.13 -0.90
N GLY A 164 -0.38 5.95 -1.80
CA GLY A 164 -0.14 5.79 -3.23
C GLY A 164 0.46 4.43 -3.59
N TYR A 165 0.64 4.22 -4.88
CA TYR A 165 1.25 3.01 -5.43
C TYR A 165 2.04 3.31 -6.70
N SER A 166 2.79 2.32 -7.16
CA SER A 166 3.53 2.34 -8.42
C SER A 166 2.82 1.46 -9.44
N GLY A 167 2.58 2.00 -10.64
CA GLY A 167 1.92 1.27 -11.72
C GLY A 167 2.74 1.33 -13.00
N TRP A 168 2.76 0.22 -13.73
CA TRP A 168 3.38 0.09 -15.05
C TRP A 168 2.36 -0.47 -16.02
N SER A 169 2.23 0.15 -17.19
CA SER A 169 1.42 -0.38 -18.28
C SER A 169 2.13 -1.57 -18.93
N GLU A 170 1.39 -2.34 -19.73
CA GLU A 170 1.96 -3.37 -20.60
C GLU A 170 3.13 -2.80 -21.42
N GLY A 171 4.20 -3.55 -21.51
CA GLY A 171 5.44 -3.17 -22.20
C GLY A 171 5.84 -4.17 -23.25
#